data_7648898ddfa04c38334be21fa7a863b1
#
_entry.id   7648898ddfa04c38334be21fa7a863b1
#
_cell.length_a   1.000
_cell.length_b   1.000
_cell.length_c   1.000
_cell.angle_alpha   90.00
_cell.angle_beta   90.00
_cell.angle_gamma   90.00
#
_symmetry.space_group_name_H-M   'P 1'
#
loop_
_entity.id
_entity.type
_entity.pdbx_description
1 polymer ?
#
loop_
_entity_poly.entity_id
_entity_poly.type
_entity_poly.pdbx_seq_one_letter_code
_entity_poly.pdbx_strand_id
1 'polypeptide(L)'
;MKHIYTLITLIMVLSLAACSEDKLEVYNTSYTALNIAKGTVFGDKEQYPEEYSFNAYFLGSNISNYTLNIPVRLQGTIDYDNDRHYNVALVSNESKGMTEELYTMTPTQTFRRGLAQDTLKITIHLDRMSTTDDYKARIALVPNDDFKAGVPEYQYVDISFTKNLSIAPNFWNNNSKLRKIAYSPRKCAVFLQISGLTDPDWVDDGSSVILDHWISLCQQWFLTHEEYDEKGNRIYFN
;
A
#
# COMPACT_ATOMS: atom_id res chain seq x y z
N MET A 1 70.66 -17.77 16.34
CA MET A 1 70.36 -16.99 15.12
C MET A 1 69.66 -17.81 14.03
N LYS A 2 70.01 -19.05 13.75
CA LYS A 2 69.37 -19.89 12.70
C LYS A 2 67.83 -20.03 12.89
N HIS A 3 67.34 -20.21 14.11
CA HIS A 3 65.91 -20.40 14.38
C HIS A 3 65.07 -19.13 14.21
N ILE A 4 65.65 -17.95 14.34
CA ILE A 4 64.96 -16.66 14.13
C ILE A 4 64.68 -16.46 12.64
N TYR A 5 65.63 -16.78 11.76
CA TYR A 5 65.46 -16.66 10.34
C TYR A 5 64.39 -17.64 9.81
N THR A 6 64.35 -18.87 10.37
CA THR A 6 63.29 -19.86 10.00
C THR A 6 61.91 -19.41 10.42
N LEU A 7 61.77 -18.76 11.58
CA LEU A 7 60.51 -18.21 12.07
C LEU A 7 60.02 -17.05 11.21
N ILE A 8 60.93 -16.14 10.84
CA ILE A 8 60.60 -14.98 9.99
C ILE A 8 60.17 -15.42 8.59
N THR A 9 60.88 -16.45 8.03
CA THR A 9 60.50 -16.99 6.71
C THR A 9 59.17 -17.69 6.75
N LEU A 10 58.79 -18.39 7.82
CA LEU A 10 57.52 -19.02 8.01
C LEU A 10 56.36 -18.03 8.12
N ILE A 11 56.56 -16.92 8.84
CA ILE A 11 55.60 -15.84 8.99
C ILE A 11 55.37 -15.13 7.63
N MET A 12 56.45 -14.94 6.86
CA MET A 12 56.38 -14.27 5.56
C MET A 12 55.64 -15.13 4.48
N VAL A 13 55.74 -16.47 4.58
CA VAL A 13 55.01 -17.40 3.69
C VAL A 13 53.51 -17.48 4.05
N LEU A 14 53.19 -17.39 5.36
CA LEU A 14 51.80 -17.37 5.83
C LEU A 14 51.06 -16.09 5.47
N SER A 15 51.74 -14.96 5.37
CA SER A 15 51.11 -13.67 4.96
C SER A 15 50.78 -13.61 3.45
N LEU A 16 51.41 -14.43 2.62
CA LEU A 16 51.11 -14.50 1.18
C LEU A 16 49.89 -15.37 0.86
N ALA A 17 49.41 -16.22 1.80
CA ALA A 17 48.26 -17.07 1.60
C ALA A 17 46.93 -16.38 2.07
N ALA A 18 47.00 -15.19 2.66
CA ALA A 18 45.83 -14.47 3.22
C ALA A 18 45.15 -13.52 2.24
N CYS A 19 45.65 -13.39 1.03
CA CYS A 19 44.91 -12.71 -0.06
C CYS A 19 44.30 -13.77 -0.97
N SER A 20 43.24 -14.45 -0.51
CA SER A 20 42.22 -14.86 -1.46
C SER A 20 41.53 -13.57 -1.89
N GLU A 21 41.79 -13.12 -3.09
CA GLU A 21 40.88 -12.18 -3.74
C GLU A 21 39.50 -12.84 -3.69
N ASP A 22 38.63 -12.37 -2.80
CA ASP A 22 37.19 -12.54 -2.98
C ASP A 22 36.94 -12.05 -4.42
N LYS A 23 36.58 -12.97 -5.29
CA LYS A 23 36.20 -12.62 -6.65
C LYS A 23 35.11 -11.60 -6.49
N LEU A 24 35.43 -10.32 -6.78
CA LEU A 24 34.42 -9.29 -6.97
C LEU A 24 33.39 -9.93 -7.88
N GLU A 25 32.17 -10.14 -7.36
CA GLU A 25 31.08 -10.63 -8.19
C GLU A 25 30.98 -9.64 -9.34
N VAL A 26 31.37 -10.08 -10.52
CA VAL A 26 31.26 -9.25 -11.73
C VAL A 26 29.79 -9.00 -11.90
N TYR A 27 29.39 -7.70 -11.82
CA TYR A 27 28.01 -7.30 -12.03
C TYR A 27 27.52 -7.91 -13.35
N ASN A 28 26.62 -8.89 -13.23
CA ASN A 28 26.09 -9.60 -14.38
C ASN A 28 25.09 -8.68 -15.11
N THR A 29 25.55 -7.98 -16.13
CA THR A 29 24.73 -7.08 -16.94
C THR A 29 23.60 -7.80 -17.69
N SER A 30 23.68 -9.13 -17.82
CA SER A 30 22.61 -9.93 -18.43
C SER A 30 21.49 -10.28 -17.45
N TYR A 31 21.71 -10.08 -16.14
CA TYR A 31 20.69 -10.33 -15.11
C TYR A 31 19.76 -9.14 -15.02
N THR A 32 18.52 -9.35 -15.40
CA THR A 32 17.47 -8.34 -15.32
C THR A 32 16.34 -8.85 -14.44
N ALA A 33 16.01 -8.08 -13.41
CA ALA A 33 14.95 -8.40 -12.47
C ALA A 33 14.12 -7.15 -12.15
N LEU A 34 12.94 -7.35 -11.58
CA LEU A 34 12.12 -6.28 -11.03
C LEU A 34 11.98 -6.44 -9.53
N ASN A 35 11.89 -5.29 -8.86
CA ASN A 35 11.59 -5.17 -7.44
C ASN A 35 10.44 -4.19 -7.25
N ILE A 36 9.52 -4.49 -6.36
CA ILE A 36 8.53 -3.51 -5.89
C ILE A 36 9.27 -2.50 -5.00
N ALA A 37 9.05 -1.21 -5.22
CA ALA A 37 9.66 -0.18 -4.38
C ALA A 37 8.95 -0.14 -3.03
N LYS A 38 9.72 -0.40 -1.97
CA LYS A 38 9.28 -0.37 -0.57
C LYS A 38 10.30 0.33 0.32
N GLY A 39 9.82 0.97 1.38
CA GLY A 39 10.67 1.60 2.39
C GLY A 39 11.61 2.65 1.82
N THR A 40 12.77 2.82 2.45
CA THR A 40 13.81 3.72 1.98
C THR A 40 14.77 2.96 1.09
N VAL A 41 14.81 3.30 -0.19
CA VAL A 41 15.80 2.74 -1.10
C VAL A 41 17.13 3.45 -0.90
N PHE A 42 18.22 2.67 -0.70
CA PHE A 42 19.55 3.22 -0.46
C PHE A 42 19.97 4.16 -1.61
N GLY A 43 20.38 5.38 -1.24
CA GLY A 43 20.76 6.42 -2.19
C GLY A 43 19.60 7.22 -2.79
N ASP A 44 18.36 6.86 -2.49
CA ASP A 44 17.16 7.57 -2.90
C ASP A 44 16.61 8.43 -1.76
N LYS A 45 16.15 9.63 -2.08
CA LYS A 45 15.45 10.48 -1.09
C LYS A 45 13.96 10.14 -0.98
N GLU A 46 13.45 9.29 -1.89
CA GLU A 46 12.08 8.89 -1.91
C GLU A 46 11.84 7.75 -0.91
N GLN A 47 10.80 7.91 -0.11
CA GLN A 47 10.27 6.87 0.76
C GLN A 47 9.04 6.27 0.11
N TYR A 48 9.01 4.95 0.01
CA TYR A 48 7.88 4.21 -0.50
C TYR A 48 7.15 3.51 0.66
N PRO A 49 5.83 3.34 0.60
CA PRO A 49 5.11 2.58 1.61
C PRO A 49 5.64 1.14 1.71
N GLU A 50 5.81 0.62 2.94
CA GLU A 50 6.08 -0.81 3.16
C GLU A 50 4.86 -1.65 2.78
N GLU A 51 3.66 -1.12 3.06
CA GLU A 51 2.37 -1.66 2.67
C GLU A 51 1.43 -0.52 2.31
N TYR A 52 0.43 -0.82 1.49
CA TYR A 52 -0.64 0.13 1.19
C TYR A 52 -1.83 -0.16 2.09
N SER A 53 -2.34 0.88 2.78
CA SER A 53 -3.51 0.74 3.65
C SER A 53 -4.48 1.88 3.45
N PHE A 54 -5.78 1.59 3.34
CA PHE A 54 -6.80 2.63 3.23
C PHE A 54 -8.17 2.15 3.72
N ASN A 55 -9.00 3.12 4.13
CA ASN A 55 -10.42 2.91 4.30
C ASN A 55 -11.16 3.67 3.18
N ALA A 56 -12.02 2.97 2.45
CA ALA A 56 -12.71 3.49 1.27
C ALA A 56 -13.55 4.74 1.56
N TYR A 57 -14.04 4.92 2.78
CA TYR A 57 -14.79 6.10 3.17
C TYR A 57 -13.95 7.39 3.16
N PHE A 58 -12.61 7.28 3.29
CA PHE A 58 -11.70 8.43 3.31
C PHE A 58 -11.04 8.72 1.95
N LEU A 59 -11.42 8.01 0.90
CA LEU A 59 -10.95 8.29 -0.45
C LEU A 59 -11.75 9.38 -1.16
N GLY A 60 -12.88 9.78 -0.58
CA GLY A 60 -13.81 10.77 -1.12
C GLY A 60 -15.22 10.20 -1.35
N SER A 61 -16.19 11.09 -1.39
CA SER A 61 -17.60 10.72 -1.63
C SER A 61 -17.81 10.35 -3.10
N ASN A 62 -18.63 9.30 -3.34
CA ASN A 62 -19.07 8.86 -4.67
C ASN A 62 -17.97 8.28 -5.58
N ILE A 63 -16.88 7.75 -5.02
CA ILE A 63 -15.85 7.03 -5.78
C ILE A 63 -16.24 5.55 -5.83
N SER A 64 -16.42 5.01 -7.05
CA SER A 64 -16.71 3.57 -7.26
C SER A 64 -15.44 2.74 -7.41
N ASN A 65 -14.34 3.34 -7.88
CA ASN A 65 -13.09 2.67 -8.15
C ASN A 65 -11.90 3.45 -7.59
N TYR A 66 -10.94 2.74 -7.03
CA TYR A 66 -9.68 3.31 -6.57
C TYR A 66 -8.50 2.58 -7.20
N THR A 67 -7.65 3.30 -7.92
CA THR A 67 -6.48 2.71 -8.57
C THR A 67 -5.23 3.00 -7.76
N LEU A 68 -4.63 1.94 -7.24
CA LEU A 68 -3.31 1.94 -6.63
C LEU A 68 -2.25 1.95 -7.73
N ASN A 69 -1.30 2.85 -7.60
CA ASN A 69 -0.13 2.96 -8.47
C ASN A 69 1.10 2.55 -7.64
N ILE A 70 1.60 1.35 -7.86
CA ILE A 70 2.68 0.74 -7.09
C ILE A 70 3.94 0.78 -7.92
N PRO A 71 4.98 1.53 -7.51
CA PRO A 71 6.22 1.62 -8.27
C PRO A 71 6.95 0.28 -8.32
N VAL A 72 7.44 -0.10 -9.51
CA VAL A 72 8.31 -1.25 -9.74
C VAL A 72 9.63 -0.76 -10.32
N ARG A 73 10.75 -1.22 -9.76
CA ARG A 73 12.10 -0.78 -10.11
C ARG A 73 12.88 -1.85 -10.82
N LEU A 74 13.58 -1.43 -11.83
CA LEU A 74 14.48 -2.30 -12.58
C LEU A 74 15.78 -2.54 -11.80
N GLN A 75 16.15 -3.80 -11.70
CA GLN A 75 17.50 -4.22 -11.34
C GLN A 75 18.17 -4.78 -12.60
N GLY A 76 19.19 -4.10 -13.09
CA GLY A 76 19.87 -4.46 -14.33
C GLY A 76 19.97 -3.30 -15.31
N THR A 77 20.12 -3.61 -16.60
CA THR A 77 20.32 -2.63 -17.67
C THR A 77 19.00 -2.13 -18.21
N ILE A 78 18.89 -0.82 -18.41
CA ILE A 78 17.75 -0.18 -19.07
C ILE A 78 17.75 -0.58 -20.55
N ASP A 79 16.61 -1.06 -21.04
CA ASP A 79 16.36 -1.25 -22.46
C ASP A 79 15.78 0.02 -23.04
N TYR A 80 16.41 0.61 -24.03
CA TYR A 80 15.94 1.83 -24.69
C TYR A 80 15.17 1.54 -25.98
N ASP A 81 15.23 0.32 -26.47
CA ASP A 81 14.68 -0.05 -27.79
C ASP A 81 13.30 -0.71 -27.66
N ASN A 82 13.11 -1.57 -26.64
CA ASN A 82 11.91 -2.40 -26.52
C ASN A 82 11.23 -2.27 -25.17
N ASP A 83 9.90 -2.24 -25.19
CA ASP A 83 9.09 -2.47 -24.02
C ASP A 83 9.20 -3.96 -23.62
N ARG A 84 9.26 -4.22 -22.31
CA ARG A 84 9.31 -5.57 -21.74
C ARG A 84 8.03 -5.86 -20.96
N HIS A 85 7.76 -7.13 -20.70
CA HIS A 85 6.56 -7.53 -19.99
C HIS A 85 6.94 -8.26 -18.71
N TYR A 86 6.18 -8.02 -17.65
CA TYR A 86 6.33 -8.72 -16.38
C TYR A 86 5.00 -9.27 -15.89
N ASN A 87 5.05 -10.37 -15.17
CA ASN A 87 3.86 -11.01 -14.64
C ASN A 87 3.66 -10.69 -13.16
N VAL A 88 2.39 -10.60 -12.78
CA VAL A 88 1.94 -10.40 -11.40
C VAL A 88 0.82 -11.36 -11.07
N ALA A 89 0.75 -11.77 -9.81
CA ALA A 89 -0.30 -12.66 -9.32
C ALA A 89 -0.75 -12.29 -7.91
N LEU A 90 -2.03 -12.53 -7.63
CA LEU A 90 -2.56 -12.55 -6.27
C LEU A 90 -2.10 -13.83 -5.57
N VAL A 91 -1.46 -13.70 -4.41
CA VAL A 91 -1.04 -14.82 -3.56
C VAL A 91 -2.23 -15.20 -2.66
N SER A 92 -3.07 -16.13 -3.12
CA SER A 92 -4.38 -16.42 -2.53
C SER A 92 -4.32 -16.89 -1.07
N ASN A 93 -3.31 -17.69 -0.70
CA ASN A 93 -3.13 -18.20 0.67
C ASN A 93 -2.65 -17.12 1.67
N GLU A 94 -2.20 -15.96 1.19
CA GLU A 94 -1.79 -14.81 2.00
C GLU A 94 -2.72 -13.60 1.82
N SER A 95 -3.82 -13.80 1.09
CA SER A 95 -4.86 -12.81 0.84
C SER A 95 -6.16 -13.17 1.57
N LYS A 96 -6.98 -12.16 1.88
CA LYS A 96 -8.26 -12.33 2.58
C LYS A 96 -9.35 -11.54 1.88
N GLY A 97 -10.50 -12.19 1.63
CA GLY A 97 -11.68 -11.53 1.08
C GLY A 97 -11.58 -11.12 -0.39
N MET A 98 -10.48 -11.44 -1.07
CA MET A 98 -10.25 -11.07 -2.46
C MET A 98 -11.02 -11.98 -3.41
N THR A 99 -11.95 -11.40 -4.16
CA THR A 99 -12.70 -12.06 -5.24
C THR A 99 -12.42 -11.36 -6.57
N GLU A 100 -12.64 -12.06 -7.69
CA GLU A 100 -12.41 -11.50 -9.03
C GLU A 100 -13.24 -10.24 -9.31
N GLU A 101 -14.39 -10.09 -8.64
CA GLU A 101 -15.27 -8.92 -8.79
C GLU A 101 -14.78 -7.69 -8.00
N LEU A 102 -13.89 -7.90 -7.02
CA LEU A 102 -13.45 -6.84 -6.11
C LEU A 102 -12.30 -6.01 -6.68
N TYR A 103 -11.55 -6.56 -7.63
CA TYR A 103 -10.40 -5.85 -8.19
C TYR A 103 -10.18 -6.17 -9.67
N THR A 104 -9.49 -5.26 -10.34
CA THR A 104 -8.96 -5.48 -11.69
C THR A 104 -7.46 -5.31 -11.68
N MET A 105 -6.76 -6.34 -12.11
CA MET A 105 -5.31 -6.34 -12.32
C MET A 105 -4.99 -7.20 -13.53
N THR A 106 -4.34 -6.62 -14.55
CA THR A 106 -3.89 -7.39 -15.70
C THR A 106 -2.73 -8.29 -15.26
N PRO A 107 -2.79 -9.63 -15.47
CA PRO A 107 -1.73 -10.54 -15.02
C PRO A 107 -0.37 -10.25 -15.67
N THR A 108 -0.36 -9.77 -16.90
CA THR A 108 0.85 -9.34 -17.61
C THR A 108 0.84 -7.82 -17.75
N GLN A 109 1.84 -7.17 -17.21
CA GLN A 109 2.04 -5.73 -17.20
C GLN A 109 3.16 -5.36 -18.18
N THR A 110 3.18 -4.11 -18.63
CA THR A 110 4.25 -3.58 -19.48
C THR A 110 5.22 -2.76 -18.65
N PHE A 111 6.51 -3.05 -18.77
CA PHE A 111 7.59 -2.20 -18.30
C PHE A 111 8.15 -1.42 -19.50
N ARG A 112 7.88 -0.12 -19.52
CA ARG A 112 8.19 0.72 -20.66
C ARG A 112 9.69 0.90 -20.86
N ARG A 113 10.13 0.91 -22.08
CA ARG A 113 11.53 1.18 -22.48
C ARG A 113 12.02 2.52 -21.96
N GLY A 114 13.31 2.62 -21.74
CA GLY A 114 13.98 3.84 -21.29
C GLY A 114 13.75 4.18 -19.81
N LEU A 115 13.01 3.35 -19.06
CA LEU A 115 12.70 3.61 -17.67
C LEU A 115 13.56 2.74 -16.74
N ALA A 116 13.96 3.31 -15.59
CA ALA A 116 14.51 2.60 -14.45
C ALA A 116 13.41 2.20 -13.43
N GLN A 117 12.24 2.83 -13.51
CA GLN A 117 11.08 2.59 -12.68
C GLN A 117 9.80 2.76 -13.49
N ASP A 118 8.85 1.85 -13.31
CA ASP A 118 7.52 1.92 -13.90
C ASP A 118 6.45 1.66 -12.83
N THR A 119 5.20 1.49 -13.21
CA THR A 119 4.07 1.44 -12.29
C THR A 119 3.22 0.20 -12.53
N LEU A 120 3.07 -0.64 -11.52
CA LEU A 120 2.03 -1.66 -11.43
C LEU A 120 0.71 -0.98 -11.04
N LYS A 121 -0.35 -1.24 -11.80
CA LYS A 121 -1.70 -0.69 -11.54
C LYS A 121 -2.65 -1.77 -11.08
N ILE A 122 -3.33 -1.50 -9.97
CA ILE A 122 -4.38 -2.36 -9.42
C ILE A 122 -5.57 -1.47 -9.10
N THR A 123 -6.72 -1.80 -9.68
CA THR A 123 -7.97 -1.06 -9.42
C THR A 123 -8.84 -1.87 -8.47
N ILE A 124 -9.23 -1.28 -7.35
CA ILE A 124 -10.17 -1.84 -6.37
C ILE A 124 -11.55 -1.26 -6.66
N HIS A 125 -12.57 -2.13 -6.72
CA HIS A 125 -13.98 -1.77 -6.94
C HIS A 125 -14.66 -1.52 -5.59
N LEU A 126 -14.73 -0.25 -5.17
CA LEU A 126 -15.20 0.16 -3.85
C LEU A 126 -16.72 -0.06 -3.67
N ASP A 127 -17.48 -0.10 -4.76
CA ASP A 127 -18.91 -0.41 -4.78
C ASP A 127 -19.21 -1.89 -4.51
N ARG A 128 -18.22 -2.77 -4.68
CA ARG A 128 -18.29 -4.21 -4.39
C ARG A 128 -17.86 -4.57 -2.98
N MET A 129 -17.31 -3.62 -2.22
CA MET A 129 -16.87 -3.85 -0.86
C MET A 129 -18.04 -3.95 0.12
N SER A 130 -17.98 -4.95 1.01
CA SER A 130 -18.82 -5.01 2.20
C SER A 130 -18.45 -3.88 3.17
N THR A 131 -19.43 -3.38 3.91
CA THR A 131 -19.23 -2.36 4.96
C THR A 131 -18.79 -2.93 6.31
N THR A 132 -18.66 -4.26 6.40
CA THR A 132 -18.28 -4.97 7.64
C THR A 132 -16.97 -5.73 7.52
N ASP A 133 -16.48 -5.94 6.30
CA ASP A 133 -15.33 -6.80 6.05
C ASP A 133 -14.03 -6.01 5.92
N ASP A 134 -12.95 -6.67 6.32
CA ASP A 134 -11.58 -6.22 6.08
C ASP A 134 -10.94 -7.11 5.02
N TYR A 135 -10.25 -6.49 4.09
CA TYR A 135 -9.62 -7.12 2.94
C TYR A 135 -8.10 -7.05 3.04
N LYS A 136 -7.44 -8.07 2.56
CA LYS A 136 -6.00 -8.09 2.39
C LYS A 136 -5.65 -8.74 1.05
N ALA A 137 -4.81 -8.09 0.27
CA ALA A 137 -4.23 -8.63 -0.94
C ALA A 137 -2.71 -8.67 -0.81
N ARG A 138 -2.08 -9.81 -1.10
CA ARG A 138 -0.66 -9.89 -1.40
C ARG A 138 -0.49 -10.08 -2.89
N ILE A 139 0.16 -9.13 -3.54
CA ILE A 139 0.47 -9.19 -4.97
C ILE A 139 1.95 -9.47 -5.12
N ALA A 140 2.30 -10.48 -5.89
CA ALA A 140 3.68 -10.87 -6.14
C ALA A 140 4.08 -10.67 -7.60
N LEU A 141 5.34 -10.28 -7.81
CA LEU A 141 6.01 -10.39 -9.11
C LEU A 141 6.27 -11.86 -9.41
N VAL A 142 5.96 -12.30 -10.63
CA VAL A 142 6.19 -13.66 -11.08
C VAL A 142 7.28 -13.63 -12.16
N PRO A 143 8.41 -14.30 -11.95
CA PRO A 143 9.49 -14.36 -12.93
C PRO A 143 9.00 -14.86 -14.30
N ASN A 144 9.58 -14.33 -15.36
CA ASN A 144 9.33 -14.73 -16.74
C ASN A 144 10.61 -14.63 -17.59
N ASP A 145 10.47 -14.63 -18.90
CA ASP A 145 11.63 -14.57 -19.80
C ASP A 145 12.32 -13.20 -19.77
N ASP A 146 11.55 -12.11 -19.64
CA ASP A 146 12.07 -10.73 -19.63
C ASP A 146 12.69 -10.37 -18.27
N PHE A 147 12.15 -10.91 -17.16
CA PHE A 147 12.58 -10.55 -15.82
C PHE A 147 12.70 -11.79 -14.92
N LYS A 148 13.86 -11.94 -14.31
CA LYS A 148 14.12 -12.94 -13.27
C LYS A 148 13.61 -12.46 -11.91
N ALA A 149 13.62 -13.35 -10.93
CA ALA A 149 13.33 -12.96 -9.55
C ALA A 149 14.37 -11.95 -9.06
N GLY A 150 13.91 -10.87 -8.44
CA GLY A 150 14.77 -9.89 -7.80
C GLY A 150 15.05 -10.24 -6.33
N VAL A 151 15.19 -9.23 -5.50
CA VAL A 151 15.43 -9.40 -4.06
C VAL A 151 14.16 -9.92 -3.38
N PRO A 152 14.20 -11.02 -2.61
CA PRO A 152 13.01 -11.70 -2.10
C PRO A 152 12.04 -10.78 -1.35
N GLU A 153 12.53 -9.85 -0.52
CA GLU A 153 11.71 -8.92 0.27
C GLU A 153 10.92 -7.95 -0.62
N TYR A 154 11.40 -7.69 -1.84
CA TYR A 154 10.81 -6.76 -2.80
C TYR A 154 10.02 -7.47 -3.91
N GLN A 155 9.77 -8.77 -3.78
CA GLN A 155 9.01 -9.51 -4.78
C GLN A 155 7.51 -9.46 -4.58
N TYR A 156 7.02 -8.87 -3.50
CA TYR A 156 5.59 -8.74 -3.21
C TYR A 156 5.26 -7.41 -2.53
N VAL A 157 4.00 -7.05 -2.57
CA VAL A 157 3.41 -5.94 -1.82
C VAL A 157 2.14 -6.39 -1.12
N ASP A 158 1.96 -5.93 0.12
CA ASP A 158 0.72 -6.11 0.87
C ASP A 158 -0.16 -4.87 0.71
N ILE A 159 -1.46 -5.10 0.53
CA ILE A 159 -2.48 -4.07 0.42
C ILE A 159 -3.59 -4.45 1.40
N SER A 160 -3.81 -3.63 2.43
CA SER A 160 -4.88 -3.79 3.40
C SER A 160 -5.93 -2.71 3.21
N PHE A 161 -7.19 -3.08 3.08
CA PHE A 161 -8.22 -2.08 2.87
C PHE A 161 -9.57 -2.52 3.45
N THR A 162 -10.40 -1.52 3.75
CA THR A 162 -11.70 -1.74 4.37
C THR A 162 -12.71 -0.68 3.92
N LYS A 163 -13.98 -0.98 4.11
CA LYS A 163 -15.10 -0.02 4.09
C LYS A 163 -15.89 -0.12 5.39
N ASN A 164 -15.19 -0.39 6.49
CA ASN A 164 -15.77 -0.62 7.80
C ASN A 164 -15.60 0.63 8.69
N LEU A 165 -16.69 1.06 9.30
CA LEU A 165 -16.75 2.16 10.26
C LEU A 165 -17.21 1.67 11.64
N SER A 166 -17.01 0.40 11.99
CA SER A 166 -17.37 -0.11 13.33
C SER A 166 -16.60 0.59 14.46
N ILE A 167 -15.40 1.08 14.16
CA ILE A 167 -14.61 1.92 15.06
C ILE A 167 -14.77 3.38 14.64
N ALA A 168 -15.14 4.24 15.61
CA ALA A 168 -15.28 5.66 15.36
C ALA A 168 -13.93 6.28 14.97
N PRO A 169 -13.84 7.03 13.84
CA PRO A 169 -12.63 7.73 13.46
C PRO A 169 -12.28 8.82 14.45
N ASN A 170 -11.00 9.24 14.47
CA ASN A 170 -10.50 10.19 15.44
C ASN A 170 -11.24 11.54 15.40
N PHE A 171 -11.60 12.02 14.21
CA PHE A 171 -12.35 13.27 14.10
C PHE A 171 -13.70 13.23 14.85
N TRP A 172 -14.36 12.06 14.92
CA TRP A 172 -15.62 11.92 15.65
C TRP A 172 -15.41 12.01 17.16
N ASN A 173 -14.42 11.27 17.66
CA ASN A 173 -14.14 11.20 19.10
C ASN A 173 -13.53 12.49 19.66
N ASN A 174 -12.68 13.13 18.87
CA ASN A 174 -11.92 14.31 19.30
C ASN A 174 -12.71 15.63 19.15
N ASN A 175 -13.74 15.64 18.30
CA ASN A 175 -14.55 16.86 18.14
C ASN A 175 -15.57 17.03 19.27
N SER A 176 -15.62 18.25 19.84
CA SER A 176 -16.46 18.56 21.00
C SER A 176 -17.97 18.44 20.75
N LYS A 177 -18.43 18.56 19.50
CA LYS A 177 -19.84 18.44 19.09
C LYS A 177 -20.16 17.01 18.66
N LEU A 178 -19.36 16.42 17.78
CA LEU A 178 -19.61 15.06 17.25
C LEU A 178 -19.60 13.99 18.35
N ARG A 179 -18.67 14.06 19.30
CA ARG A 179 -18.61 13.12 20.42
C ARG A 179 -19.83 13.11 21.34
N LYS A 180 -20.70 14.14 21.26
CA LYS A 180 -21.97 14.17 21.99
C LYS A 180 -23.07 13.40 21.27
N ILE A 181 -22.89 13.14 19.99
CA ILE A 181 -23.81 12.35 19.16
C ILE A 181 -23.41 10.89 19.34
N ALA A 182 -24.34 10.06 19.78
CA ALA A 182 -24.11 8.63 19.93
C ALA A 182 -23.62 8.04 18.58
N TYR A 183 -22.42 7.48 18.58
CA TYR A 183 -21.80 6.94 17.39
C TYR A 183 -22.58 5.78 16.80
N SER A 184 -22.69 5.72 15.50
CA SER A 184 -22.98 4.49 14.76
C SER A 184 -22.27 4.56 13.38
N PRO A 185 -21.88 3.41 12.78
CA PRO A 185 -21.28 3.36 11.46
C PRO A 185 -22.12 4.10 10.41
N ARG A 186 -23.45 3.96 10.49
CA ARG A 186 -24.37 4.60 9.54
C ARG A 186 -24.38 6.13 9.67
N LYS A 187 -24.39 6.67 10.91
CA LYS A 187 -24.28 8.10 11.15
C LYS A 187 -22.97 8.66 10.60
N CYS A 188 -21.88 7.96 10.84
CA CYS A 188 -20.57 8.37 10.34
C CYS A 188 -20.51 8.34 8.81
N ALA A 189 -21.04 7.30 8.18
CA ALA A 189 -21.08 7.19 6.71
C ALA A 189 -21.86 8.36 6.07
N VAL A 190 -23.02 8.71 6.62
CA VAL A 190 -23.82 9.86 6.14
C VAL A 190 -23.07 11.17 6.39
N PHE A 191 -22.43 11.33 7.54
CA PHE A 191 -21.62 12.52 7.84
C PHE A 191 -20.46 12.69 6.85
N LEU A 192 -19.72 11.61 6.55
CA LEU A 192 -18.66 11.65 5.55
C LEU A 192 -19.16 11.95 4.14
N GLN A 193 -20.32 11.40 3.77
CA GLN A 193 -20.96 11.69 2.49
C GLN A 193 -21.34 13.18 2.34
N ILE A 194 -21.86 13.79 3.41
CA ILE A 194 -22.31 15.19 3.42
C ILE A 194 -21.14 16.16 3.54
N SER A 195 -20.19 15.86 4.42
CA SER A 195 -19.03 16.74 4.66
C SER A 195 -17.98 16.66 3.55
N GLY A 196 -17.86 15.51 2.90
CA GLY A 196 -16.78 15.23 1.94
C GLY A 196 -15.40 15.06 2.62
N LEU A 197 -15.35 14.87 3.94
CA LEU A 197 -14.10 14.68 4.66
C LEU A 197 -13.37 13.41 4.20
N THR A 198 -12.07 13.57 3.95
CA THR A 198 -11.17 12.47 3.56
C THR A 198 -10.07 12.18 4.59
N ASP A 199 -9.98 12.99 5.63
CA ASP A 199 -9.00 12.85 6.70
C ASP A 199 -9.67 12.28 7.96
N PRO A 200 -9.32 11.05 8.40
CA PRO A 200 -9.85 10.46 9.63
C PRO A 200 -9.41 11.19 10.90
N ASP A 201 -8.35 12.00 10.82
CA ASP A 201 -7.78 12.78 11.91
C ASP A 201 -8.15 14.27 11.84
N TRP A 202 -9.09 14.64 10.96
CA TRP A 202 -9.50 16.01 10.78
C TRP A 202 -9.84 16.70 12.11
N VAL A 203 -9.35 17.92 12.26
CA VAL A 203 -9.60 18.79 13.42
C VAL A 203 -10.33 20.04 12.94
N ASP A 204 -11.45 20.37 13.61
CA ASP A 204 -12.16 21.63 13.39
C ASP A 204 -11.23 22.82 13.73
N ASP A 205 -11.12 23.78 12.84
CA ASP A 205 -10.32 25.00 13.02
C ASP A 205 -10.88 25.98 14.08
N GLY A 206 -12.00 25.59 14.73
CA GLY A 206 -12.68 26.37 15.75
C GLY A 206 -13.68 27.38 15.19
N SER A 207 -13.83 27.50 13.86
CA SER A 207 -14.86 28.37 13.26
C SER A 207 -16.27 27.83 13.49
N SER A 208 -16.40 26.54 13.72
CA SER A 208 -17.63 25.77 14.02
C SER A 208 -18.78 25.90 13.01
N VAL A 209 -18.75 26.91 12.16
CA VAL A 209 -19.88 27.23 11.24
C VAL A 209 -20.09 26.12 10.24
N ILE A 210 -19.01 25.62 9.64
CA ILE A 210 -19.09 24.54 8.65
C ILE A 210 -19.52 23.22 9.29
N LEU A 211 -19.01 22.93 10.47
CA LEU A 211 -19.37 21.71 11.22
C LEU A 211 -20.84 21.75 11.65
N ASP A 212 -21.34 22.88 12.15
CA ASP A 212 -22.76 23.04 12.50
C ASP A 212 -23.67 22.87 11.29
N HIS A 213 -23.22 23.38 10.15
CA HIS A 213 -23.92 23.16 8.88
C HIS A 213 -23.99 21.68 8.51
N TRP A 214 -22.88 20.95 8.56
CA TRP A 214 -22.86 19.52 8.28
C TRP A 214 -23.72 18.71 9.25
N ILE A 215 -23.65 19.02 10.55
CA ILE A 215 -24.52 18.40 11.57
C ILE A 215 -26.00 18.64 11.23
N SER A 216 -26.36 19.85 10.91
CA SER A 216 -27.74 20.22 10.52
C SER A 216 -28.21 19.45 9.29
N LEU A 217 -27.36 19.34 8.27
CA LEU A 217 -27.67 18.57 7.06
C LEU A 217 -27.82 17.06 7.37
N CYS A 218 -26.98 16.50 8.26
CA CYS A 218 -27.13 15.11 8.70
C CYS A 218 -28.46 14.91 9.46
N GLN A 219 -28.81 15.81 10.36
CA GLN A 219 -30.09 15.77 11.08
C GLN A 219 -31.27 15.77 10.09
N GLN A 220 -31.25 16.68 9.12
CA GLN A 220 -32.29 16.74 8.07
C GLN A 220 -32.32 15.48 7.22
N TRP A 221 -31.15 14.93 6.88
CA TRP A 221 -31.04 13.70 6.11
C TRP A 221 -31.74 12.53 6.82
N PHE A 222 -31.48 12.30 8.12
CA PHE A 222 -32.11 11.24 8.91
C PHE A 222 -33.61 11.48 9.20
N LEU A 223 -34.09 12.71 9.10
CA LEU A 223 -35.53 13.00 9.17
C LEU A 223 -36.27 12.55 7.90
N THR A 224 -35.62 12.68 6.75
CA THR A 224 -36.19 12.37 5.43
C THR A 224 -35.89 10.95 4.92
N HIS A 225 -34.85 10.31 5.47
CA HIS A 225 -34.44 8.95 5.15
C HIS A 225 -34.58 8.08 6.41
N GLU A 226 -35.54 7.17 6.41
CA GLU A 226 -35.76 6.29 7.53
C GLU A 226 -34.70 5.19 7.55
N GLU A 227 -33.85 5.22 8.57
CA GLU A 227 -32.81 4.24 8.83
C GLU A 227 -33.03 3.59 10.18
N TYR A 228 -32.71 2.30 10.29
CA TYR A 228 -32.94 1.51 11.50
C TYR A 228 -31.66 0.76 11.88
N ASP A 229 -31.41 0.62 13.19
CA ASP A 229 -30.33 -0.20 13.71
C ASP A 229 -30.68 -1.71 13.62
N GLU A 230 -29.73 -2.57 13.98
CA GLU A 230 -29.90 -4.03 13.96
C GLU A 230 -31.03 -4.52 14.91
N LYS A 231 -31.45 -3.69 15.86
CA LYS A 231 -32.54 -3.97 16.80
C LYS A 231 -33.88 -3.43 16.33
N GLY A 232 -33.91 -2.78 15.15
CA GLY A 232 -35.12 -2.17 14.59
C GLY A 232 -35.46 -0.79 15.17
N ASN A 233 -34.55 -0.14 15.93
CA ASN A 233 -34.77 1.21 16.39
C ASN A 233 -34.38 2.21 15.29
N ARG A 234 -35.23 3.23 15.12
CA ARG A 234 -34.95 4.30 14.16
C ARG A 234 -33.72 5.10 14.57
N ILE A 235 -32.84 5.35 13.61
CA ILE A 235 -31.61 6.13 13.80
C ILE A 235 -31.92 7.61 13.58
N TYR A 236 -31.47 8.46 14.51
CA TYR A 236 -31.48 9.92 14.40
C TYR A 236 -30.08 10.48 14.61
N PHE A 237 -29.75 11.58 13.99
CA PHE A 237 -28.46 12.26 14.14
C PHE A 237 -28.54 13.31 15.28
N ASN A 238 -28.59 12.80 16.52
CA ASN A 238 -28.75 13.59 17.75
C ASN A 238 -27.88 13.02 18.88
#